data_eaf36c816dce0baf585103d546427a69
#
_entry.id   eaf36c816dce0baf585103d546427a69
#
_cell.length_a   1.000
_cell.length_b   1.000
_cell.length_c   1.000
_cell.angle_alpha   90.00
_cell.angle_beta   90.00
_cell.angle_gamma   90.00
#
_symmetry.space_group_name_H-M   'P 1'
#
loop_
_entity.id
_entity.type
_entity.pdbx_description
1 polymer ?
#
loop_
_entity_poly.entity_id
_entity_poly.type
_entity_poly.pdbx_seq_one_letter_code
_entity_poly.pdbx_strand_id
1 'polypeptide(L)'
;MSKKKLTYSLNYRRPKSEYKPSDELMICIRYYHKCENTQKTKIIKKSTGVKCKLKDWNSDWHKSSDRIPIKHTDPHYKKKNKILKDKVKTFDIEELFKSVKNDSFSDYLKSKLPNGPLEKKWTNHKNSINLVSPANKRNIDVIVVGTGLAGGSACATLAELGYNVKAFCFQDSPRRAHSIAAQGGINAAKNYQGDGDSIYRLFYDTVKGGDYRSREENVYRLAEVSANIIDQCVAQGVPFARDYGGLLDNRSFGGVLVSRTFYAKGQTGQQLLLGAYSAMNRQIARGKIEMHNRHEMLDVVLVDGKARGIITRNLVNGKIERHSAHAVVLATGGYGNVFYLSTNAM
;
A
#
# COMPACT_ATOMS: atom_id res chain seq x y z
N MET A 1 3.84 -4.12 41.08
CA MET A 1 3.08 -4.39 39.83
C MET A 1 1.59 -4.25 40.12
N SER A 2 0.92 -3.18 39.65
CA SER A 2 -0.52 -2.98 39.88
C SER A 2 -1.29 -4.05 39.12
N LYS A 3 -2.23 -4.74 39.81
CA LYS A 3 -3.11 -5.74 39.20
C LYS A 3 -3.86 -5.13 38.02
N LYS A 4 -3.49 -5.55 36.83
CA LYS A 4 -4.09 -5.10 35.55
C LYS A 4 -5.57 -5.47 35.52
N LYS A 5 -6.45 -4.48 35.43
CA LYS A 5 -7.91 -4.68 35.52
C LYS A 5 -8.51 -4.83 34.12
N LEU A 6 -8.83 -6.07 33.74
CA LEU A 6 -9.67 -6.35 32.56
C LEU A 6 -11.13 -6.17 32.92
N THR A 7 -11.90 -5.51 32.06
CA THR A 7 -13.34 -5.35 32.25
C THR A 7 -14.10 -5.70 30.97
N TYR A 8 -15.36 -6.08 31.12
CA TYR A 8 -16.26 -6.28 29.99
C TYR A 8 -17.10 -5.02 29.74
N SER A 9 -17.47 -4.80 28.49
CA SER A 9 -18.40 -3.74 28.12
C SER A 9 -19.16 -4.10 26.86
N LEU A 10 -20.35 -3.53 26.69
CA LEU A 10 -21.07 -3.56 25.43
C LEU A 10 -20.43 -2.58 24.43
N ASN A 11 -20.44 -2.96 23.15
CA ASN A 11 -19.94 -2.12 22.07
C ASN A 11 -21.09 -1.30 21.47
N TYR A 12 -21.26 -0.09 21.94
CA TYR A 12 -22.23 0.87 21.40
C TYR A 12 -21.66 1.57 20.17
N ARG A 13 -22.39 1.58 19.06
CA ARG A 13 -22.03 2.27 17.81
C ARG A 13 -22.72 3.63 17.64
N ARG A 14 -23.74 3.91 18.45
CA ARG A 14 -24.51 5.15 18.52
C ARG A 14 -24.76 5.52 20.00
N PRO A 15 -25.32 6.68 20.34
CA PRO A 15 -25.62 7.06 21.72
C PRO A 15 -26.41 5.99 22.46
N LYS A 16 -26.11 5.76 23.73
CA LYS A 16 -26.77 4.69 24.53
C LYS A 16 -28.28 4.85 24.64
N SER A 17 -28.77 6.09 24.61
CA SER A 17 -30.20 6.45 24.66
C SER A 17 -30.99 5.93 23.47
N GLU A 18 -30.34 5.63 22.35
CA GLU A 18 -31.01 5.16 21.13
C GLU A 18 -31.21 3.65 21.06
N TYR A 19 -30.73 2.89 22.08
CA TYR A 19 -30.84 1.44 22.10
C TYR A 19 -32.06 0.98 22.92
N LYS A 20 -32.81 0.03 22.35
CA LYS A 20 -33.94 -0.63 23.04
C LYS A 20 -33.42 -1.80 23.89
N PRO A 21 -34.15 -2.21 24.94
CA PRO A 21 -33.82 -3.37 25.78
C PRO A 21 -33.62 -4.69 25.00
N SER A 22 -34.32 -4.82 23.86
CA SER A 22 -34.26 -5.98 22.97
C SER A 22 -33.03 -6.01 22.05
N ASP A 23 -32.33 -4.89 21.90
CA ASP A 23 -31.19 -4.79 20.96
C ASP A 23 -30.05 -5.67 21.42
N GLU A 24 -29.47 -6.41 20.46
CA GLU A 24 -28.37 -7.33 20.71
C GLU A 24 -27.04 -6.66 20.40
N LEU A 25 -26.17 -6.59 21.40
CA LEU A 25 -24.88 -5.91 21.33
C LEU A 25 -23.70 -6.87 21.55
N MET A 26 -22.60 -6.61 20.85
CA MET A 26 -21.37 -7.35 21.03
C MET A 26 -20.69 -7.02 22.36
N ILE A 27 -20.26 -8.02 23.09
CA ILE A 27 -19.46 -7.85 24.31
C ILE A 27 -18.00 -7.70 23.92
N CYS A 28 -17.33 -6.68 24.46
CA CYS A 28 -15.91 -6.43 24.29
C CYS A 28 -15.19 -6.54 25.64
N ILE A 29 -13.98 -7.08 25.61
CA ILE A 29 -13.03 -6.97 26.72
C ILE A 29 -12.40 -5.58 26.61
N ARG A 30 -12.39 -4.85 27.73
CA ARG A 30 -11.70 -3.56 27.88
C ARG A 30 -10.49 -3.71 28.74
N TYR A 31 -9.42 -3.14 28.30
CA TYR A 31 -8.20 -2.98 29.05
C TYR A 31 -7.87 -1.49 29.21
N TYR A 32 -7.56 -1.10 30.46
CA TYR A 32 -7.19 0.28 30.77
C TYR A 32 -5.67 0.35 30.92
N HIS A 33 -5.02 1.08 30.05
CA HIS A 33 -3.59 1.33 30.11
C HIS A 33 -3.33 2.81 30.42
N LYS A 34 -2.55 3.07 31.46
CA LYS A 34 -2.08 4.40 31.80
C LYS A 34 -0.71 4.58 31.14
N CYS A 35 -0.61 5.52 30.20
CA CYS A 35 0.65 5.82 29.54
C CYS A 35 1.59 6.50 30.52
N GLU A 36 2.79 5.98 30.71
CA GLU A 36 3.77 6.50 31.67
C GLU A 36 4.25 7.90 31.28
N ASN A 37 4.37 8.18 29.99
CA ASN A 37 4.89 9.46 29.48
C ASN A 37 3.85 10.59 29.49
N THR A 38 2.57 10.30 29.29
CA THR A 38 1.51 11.32 29.16
C THR A 38 0.52 11.33 30.32
N GLN A 39 0.61 10.36 31.25
CA GLN A 39 -0.32 10.12 32.35
C GLN A 39 -1.79 9.91 31.90
N LYS A 40 -2.06 9.88 30.59
CA LYS A 40 -3.39 9.65 30.03
C LYS A 40 -3.74 8.16 30.00
N THR A 41 -4.97 7.83 30.34
CA THR A 41 -5.47 6.46 30.28
C THR A 41 -6.01 6.16 28.89
N LYS A 42 -5.41 5.20 28.20
CA LYS A 42 -5.94 4.63 26.94
C LYS A 42 -6.83 3.43 27.24
N ILE A 43 -7.94 3.32 26.53
CA ILE A 43 -8.87 2.18 26.62
C ILE A 43 -8.76 1.36 25.36
N ILE A 44 -8.35 0.10 25.49
CA ILE A 44 -8.32 -0.84 24.39
C ILE A 44 -9.53 -1.75 24.49
N LYS A 45 -10.20 -1.98 23.36
CA LYS A 45 -11.35 -2.86 23.26
C LYS A 45 -11.07 -4.00 22.29
N LYS A 46 -11.34 -5.25 22.70
CA LYS A 46 -11.28 -6.42 21.81
C LYS A 46 -12.65 -7.13 21.81
N SER A 47 -13.17 -7.42 20.64
CA SER A 47 -14.41 -8.16 20.50
C SER A 47 -14.28 -9.59 21.02
N THR A 48 -15.30 -10.07 21.74
CA THR A 48 -15.33 -11.45 22.25
C THR A 48 -16.03 -12.41 21.30
N GLY A 49 -16.73 -11.92 20.28
CA GLY A 49 -17.64 -12.73 19.46
C GLY A 49 -18.93 -13.14 20.17
N VAL A 50 -19.11 -12.74 21.42
CA VAL A 50 -20.32 -13.03 22.19
C VAL A 50 -21.24 -11.84 22.18
N LYS A 51 -22.52 -12.03 21.85
CA LYS A 51 -23.55 -11.02 21.88
C LYS A 51 -24.55 -11.28 23.00
N CYS A 52 -25.13 -10.22 23.56
CA CYS A 52 -26.26 -10.31 24.47
C CYS A 52 -27.26 -9.17 24.25
N LYS A 53 -28.53 -9.38 24.61
CA LYS A 53 -29.53 -8.30 24.59
C LYS A 53 -29.22 -7.32 25.72
N LEU A 54 -29.52 -6.05 25.49
CA LEU A 54 -29.26 -5.00 26.47
C LEU A 54 -29.93 -5.28 27.84
N LYS A 55 -31.15 -5.81 27.85
CA LYS A 55 -31.87 -6.20 29.10
C LYS A 55 -31.14 -7.29 29.91
N ASP A 56 -30.39 -8.17 29.24
CA ASP A 56 -29.69 -9.31 29.86
C ASP A 56 -28.23 -8.95 30.26
N TRP A 57 -27.81 -7.72 29.99
CA TRP A 57 -26.51 -7.23 30.39
C TRP A 57 -26.48 -6.81 31.87
N ASN A 58 -25.50 -7.29 32.61
CA ASN A 58 -25.25 -6.88 33.99
C ASN A 58 -24.16 -5.80 34.01
N SER A 59 -24.56 -4.53 34.12
CA SER A 59 -23.60 -3.41 34.19
C SER A 59 -22.71 -3.45 35.42
N ASP A 60 -23.23 -4.02 36.52
CA ASP A 60 -22.54 -4.12 37.81
C ASP A 60 -21.92 -5.49 38.09
N TRP A 61 -21.70 -6.29 37.03
CA TRP A 61 -21.16 -7.65 37.13
C TRP A 61 -19.89 -7.77 37.98
N HIS A 62 -19.07 -6.70 38.03
CA HIS A 62 -17.83 -6.65 38.79
C HIS A 62 -18.06 -6.49 40.30
N LYS A 63 -19.24 -6.07 40.72
CA LYS A 63 -19.66 -5.92 42.12
C LYS A 63 -20.37 -7.16 42.65
N SER A 64 -20.89 -8.00 41.76
CA SER A 64 -21.61 -9.23 42.16
C SER A 64 -20.65 -10.33 42.60
N SER A 65 -21.09 -11.16 43.56
CA SER A 65 -20.32 -12.32 44.05
C SER A 65 -19.91 -13.29 42.94
N ASP A 66 -20.78 -13.47 41.95
CA ASP A 66 -20.60 -14.44 40.88
C ASP A 66 -19.80 -13.88 39.70
N ARG A 67 -19.59 -12.55 39.66
CA ARG A 67 -18.86 -11.84 38.59
C ARG A 67 -19.33 -12.24 37.17
N ILE A 68 -20.65 -12.34 36.99
CA ILE A 68 -21.30 -12.81 35.76
C ILE A 68 -21.75 -11.61 34.93
N PRO A 69 -21.17 -11.37 33.71
CA PRO A 69 -21.54 -10.25 32.85
C PRO A 69 -22.94 -10.39 32.21
N ILE A 70 -23.43 -11.60 32.00
CA ILE A 70 -24.74 -11.87 31.39
C ILE A 70 -25.66 -12.46 32.45
N LYS A 71 -26.83 -11.84 32.63
CA LYS A 71 -27.84 -12.23 33.62
C LYS A 71 -28.47 -13.57 33.30
N HIS A 72 -29.07 -14.21 34.31
CA HIS A 72 -29.81 -15.47 34.21
C HIS A 72 -31.05 -15.39 33.29
N THR A 73 -31.49 -14.20 32.94
CA THR A 73 -32.59 -13.97 31.99
C THR A 73 -32.23 -14.32 30.53
N ASP A 74 -30.94 -14.41 30.16
CA ASP A 74 -30.51 -14.94 28.88
C ASP A 74 -30.54 -16.47 28.90
N PRO A 75 -31.31 -17.15 28.01
CA PRO A 75 -31.44 -18.63 27.99
C PRO A 75 -30.08 -19.36 27.87
N HIS A 76 -29.05 -18.70 27.30
CA HIS A 76 -27.74 -19.27 27.10
C HIS A 76 -26.67 -18.67 28.02
N TYR A 77 -27.04 -18.02 29.12
CA TYR A 77 -26.12 -17.27 29.98
C TYR A 77 -24.92 -18.11 30.49
N LYS A 78 -25.13 -19.38 30.88
CA LYS A 78 -24.05 -20.26 31.34
C LYS A 78 -22.99 -20.46 30.27
N LYS A 79 -23.42 -20.82 29.05
CA LYS A 79 -22.53 -21.04 27.90
C LYS A 79 -21.78 -19.77 27.51
N LYS A 80 -22.51 -18.64 27.42
CA LYS A 80 -21.94 -17.34 27.05
C LYS A 80 -20.94 -16.84 28.10
N ASN A 81 -21.25 -16.93 29.38
CA ASN A 81 -20.35 -16.55 30.46
C ASN A 81 -19.11 -17.45 30.55
N LYS A 82 -19.24 -18.76 30.25
CA LYS A 82 -18.09 -19.67 30.15
C LYS A 82 -17.16 -19.22 29.02
N ILE A 83 -17.69 -18.94 27.82
CA ILE A 83 -16.90 -18.44 26.69
C ILE A 83 -16.17 -17.13 27.03
N LEU A 84 -16.85 -16.21 27.76
CA LEU A 84 -16.22 -14.97 28.19
C LEU A 84 -15.07 -15.19 29.17
N LYS A 85 -15.25 -16.10 30.14
CA LYS A 85 -14.19 -16.48 31.11
C LYS A 85 -13.00 -17.12 30.41
N ASP A 86 -13.23 -18.02 29.46
CA ASP A 86 -12.18 -18.70 28.72
C ASP A 86 -11.40 -17.71 27.82
N LYS A 87 -12.11 -16.78 27.15
CA LYS A 87 -11.47 -15.72 26.35
C LYS A 87 -10.64 -14.75 27.19
N VAL A 88 -10.97 -14.51 28.44
CA VAL A 88 -10.12 -13.72 29.35
C VAL A 88 -8.88 -14.50 29.79
N LYS A 89 -9.01 -15.81 30.00
CA LYS A 89 -7.87 -16.67 30.36
C LYS A 89 -6.86 -16.80 29.22
N THR A 90 -7.35 -16.91 27.98
CA THR A 90 -6.53 -17.01 26.77
C THR A 90 -6.11 -15.65 26.21
N PHE A 91 -6.52 -14.56 26.88
CA PHE A 91 -6.19 -13.22 26.47
C PHE A 91 -4.73 -12.94 26.81
N ASP A 92 -3.86 -13.04 25.81
CA ASP A 92 -2.46 -12.73 25.99
C ASP A 92 -2.26 -11.22 26.16
N ILE A 93 -2.17 -10.84 27.45
CA ILE A 93 -1.95 -9.47 27.88
C ILE A 93 -0.56 -8.99 27.43
N GLU A 94 0.42 -9.90 27.32
CA GLU A 94 1.77 -9.54 26.90
C GLU A 94 1.82 -9.23 25.41
N GLU A 95 1.09 -9.99 24.58
CA GLU A 95 0.96 -9.68 23.15
C GLU A 95 0.24 -8.36 22.93
N LEU A 96 -0.82 -8.09 23.71
CA LEU A 96 -1.50 -6.81 23.69
C LEU A 96 -0.62 -5.66 24.20
N PHE A 97 0.20 -5.93 25.23
CA PHE A 97 1.18 -4.97 25.75
C PHE A 97 2.29 -4.69 24.75
N LYS A 98 2.76 -5.69 24.04
CA LYS A 98 3.72 -5.49 22.95
C LYS A 98 3.14 -4.58 21.87
N SER A 99 1.84 -4.72 21.56
CA SER A 99 1.16 -3.87 20.57
C SER A 99 0.83 -2.46 21.07
N VAL A 100 0.81 -2.22 22.40
CA VAL A 100 0.43 -0.94 23.04
C VAL A 100 1.63 -0.21 23.63
N LYS A 101 2.66 -0.92 24.06
CA LYS A 101 3.91 -0.33 24.58
C LYS A 101 4.64 0.51 23.54
N ASN A 102 4.44 0.20 22.30
CA ASN A 102 4.97 0.98 21.21
C ASN A 102 3.99 2.12 20.91
N ASP A 103 4.03 3.15 21.73
CA ASP A 103 3.25 4.39 21.55
C ASP A 103 3.66 5.14 20.26
N SER A 104 4.79 4.78 19.68
CA SER A 104 5.10 5.12 18.30
C SER A 104 4.99 3.85 17.43
N PHE A 105 4.19 3.96 16.40
CA PHE A 105 4.15 3.01 15.30
C PHE A 105 5.58 2.69 14.77
N SER A 106 6.48 3.66 14.83
CA SER A 106 7.90 3.53 14.58
C SER A 106 8.58 2.49 15.48
N ASP A 107 8.24 2.41 16.78
CA ASP A 107 8.87 1.46 17.70
C ASP A 107 8.34 0.03 17.54
N TYR A 108 7.06 -0.11 17.18
CA TYR A 108 6.50 -1.40 16.78
C TYR A 108 7.20 -1.94 15.52
N LEU A 109 7.38 -1.10 14.52
CA LEU A 109 8.07 -1.49 13.29
C LEU A 109 9.58 -1.66 13.51
N LYS A 110 10.22 -0.84 14.34
CA LYS A 110 11.61 -1.04 14.76
C LYS A 110 11.80 -2.36 15.52
N SER A 111 10.84 -2.77 16.35
CA SER A 111 10.89 -4.07 17.04
C SER A 111 10.71 -5.26 16.09
N LYS A 112 10.01 -5.07 14.96
CA LYS A 112 9.84 -6.06 13.89
C LYS A 112 10.89 -5.95 12.78
N LEU A 113 11.50 -4.77 12.63
CA LEU A 113 12.41 -4.42 11.54
C LEU A 113 13.72 -3.75 12.03
N PRO A 114 14.28 -4.04 13.21
CA PRO A 114 15.52 -3.41 13.66
C PRO A 114 16.66 -3.86 12.73
N ASN A 115 17.23 -2.97 11.94
CA ASN A 115 18.20 -3.29 10.89
C ASN A 115 17.71 -4.48 10.05
N GLY A 116 16.42 -4.38 9.66
CA GLY A 116 15.54 -5.51 9.48
C GLY A 116 15.91 -6.34 8.28
N PRO A 117 15.40 -7.55 8.19
CA PRO A 117 15.65 -8.44 7.06
C PRO A 117 15.33 -7.77 5.72
N LEU A 118 14.37 -6.84 5.65
CA LEU A 118 14.03 -6.11 4.43
C LEU A 118 15.09 -5.10 4.04
N GLU A 119 15.51 -4.23 4.96
CA GLU A 119 16.58 -3.25 4.70
C GLU A 119 17.92 -3.94 4.41
N LYS A 120 18.23 -5.00 5.15
CA LYS A 120 19.43 -5.82 4.93
C LYS A 120 19.40 -6.51 3.57
N LYS A 121 18.25 -7.05 3.14
CA LYS A 121 18.09 -7.63 1.79
C LYS A 121 18.36 -6.61 0.69
N TRP A 122 17.78 -5.43 0.78
CA TRP A 122 18.00 -4.38 -0.20
C TRP A 122 19.42 -3.83 -0.17
N THR A 123 20.03 -3.68 0.99
CA THR A 123 21.43 -3.27 1.13
C THR A 123 22.37 -4.32 0.52
N ASN A 124 22.16 -5.60 0.82
CA ASN A 124 22.92 -6.68 0.22
C ASN A 124 22.74 -6.72 -1.30
N HIS A 125 21.51 -6.54 -1.78
CA HIS A 125 21.24 -6.47 -3.21
C HIS A 125 21.97 -5.29 -3.86
N LYS A 126 21.89 -4.08 -3.32
CA LYS A 126 22.62 -2.91 -3.80
C LYS A 126 24.13 -3.16 -3.87
N ASN A 127 24.70 -3.79 -2.83
CA ASN A 127 26.13 -4.08 -2.74
C ASN A 127 26.57 -5.21 -3.69
N SER A 128 25.67 -6.09 -4.10
CA SER A 128 25.93 -7.19 -5.03
C SER A 128 25.74 -6.82 -6.51
N ILE A 129 25.16 -5.65 -6.82
CA ILE A 129 24.94 -5.22 -8.20
C ILE A 129 26.24 -4.81 -8.85
N ASN A 130 26.58 -5.47 -9.95
CA ASN A 130 27.64 -5.02 -10.84
C ASN A 130 27.12 -3.89 -11.73
N LEU A 131 27.66 -2.70 -11.55
CA LEU A 131 27.28 -1.54 -12.35
C LEU A 131 27.83 -1.65 -13.77
N VAL A 132 26.97 -1.39 -14.76
CA VAL A 132 27.40 -1.29 -16.15
C VAL A 132 28.12 0.03 -16.36
N SER A 133 29.33 0.00 -16.92
CA SER A 133 30.06 1.22 -17.24
C SER A 133 29.27 2.08 -18.24
N PRO A 134 29.36 3.44 -18.19
CA PRO A 134 28.68 4.31 -19.12
C PRO A 134 28.99 4.00 -20.60
N ALA A 135 30.23 3.60 -20.89
CA ALA A 135 30.65 3.22 -22.25
C ALA A 135 29.95 1.97 -22.78
N ASN A 136 29.63 1.00 -21.89
CA ASN A 136 28.96 -0.25 -22.26
C ASN A 136 27.44 -0.13 -22.31
N LYS A 137 26.85 0.84 -21.63
CA LYS A 137 25.39 1.02 -21.63
C LYS A 137 24.80 1.21 -23.03
N ARG A 138 25.49 1.95 -23.88
CA ARG A 138 25.07 2.19 -25.29
C ARG A 138 25.02 0.92 -26.17
N ASN A 139 25.61 -0.17 -25.70
CA ASN A 139 25.63 -1.47 -26.39
C ASN A 139 24.54 -2.42 -25.83
N ILE A 140 23.73 -1.95 -24.88
CA ILE A 140 22.72 -2.76 -24.24
C ILE A 140 21.34 -2.29 -24.70
N ASP A 141 20.59 -3.19 -25.30
CA ASP A 141 19.22 -3.00 -25.73
C ASP A 141 18.28 -3.50 -24.61
N VAL A 142 17.28 -2.70 -24.28
CA VAL A 142 16.23 -3.05 -23.32
C VAL A 142 14.87 -2.93 -23.99
N ILE A 143 14.09 -3.98 -23.93
CA ILE A 143 12.68 -3.94 -24.33
C ILE A 143 11.83 -3.54 -23.14
N VAL A 144 10.90 -2.61 -23.35
CA VAL A 144 9.85 -2.22 -22.38
C VAL A 144 8.48 -2.46 -23.00
N VAL A 145 7.70 -3.34 -22.40
CA VAL A 145 6.34 -3.65 -22.83
C VAL A 145 5.33 -2.93 -21.99
N GLY A 146 4.56 -2.07 -22.61
CA GLY A 146 3.60 -1.16 -21.96
C GLY A 146 4.17 0.23 -21.78
N THR A 147 3.34 1.23 -22.08
CA THR A 147 3.71 2.66 -22.06
C THR A 147 2.83 3.48 -21.12
N GLY A 148 2.24 2.81 -20.14
CA GLY A 148 1.62 3.48 -19.00
C GLY A 148 2.64 4.26 -18.17
N LEU A 149 2.24 4.74 -17.02
CA LEU A 149 3.11 5.54 -16.15
C LEU A 149 4.41 4.79 -15.81
N ALA A 150 4.32 3.50 -15.49
CA ALA A 150 5.49 2.67 -15.17
C ALA A 150 6.42 2.50 -16.39
N GLY A 151 5.87 2.09 -17.53
CA GLY A 151 6.67 1.85 -18.75
C GLY A 151 7.23 3.14 -19.36
N GLY A 152 6.45 4.20 -19.43
CA GLY A 152 6.92 5.50 -19.92
C GLY A 152 8.06 6.07 -19.06
N SER A 153 7.94 5.98 -17.73
CA SER A 153 9.00 6.40 -16.81
C SER A 153 10.25 5.52 -16.94
N ALA A 154 10.07 4.18 -17.07
CA ALA A 154 11.19 3.25 -17.27
C ALA A 154 11.91 3.55 -18.59
N CYS A 155 11.19 3.73 -19.69
CA CYS A 155 11.77 4.08 -20.99
C CYS A 155 12.60 5.37 -20.91
N ALA A 156 12.02 6.43 -20.34
CA ALA A 156 12.70 7.72 -20.21
C ALA A 156 13.99 7.58 -19.39
N THR A 157 13.89 6.96 -18.21
CA THR A 157 15.03 6.79 -17.30
C THR A 157 16.14 5.91 -17.91
N LEU A 158 15.79 4.78 -18.52
CA LEU A 158 16.78 3.92 -19.17
C LEU A 158 17.51 4.64 -20.31
N ALA A 159 16.78 5.37 -21.14
CA ALA A 159 17.37 6.14 -22.22
C ALA A 159 18.26 7.29 -21.71
N GLU A 160 17.87 7.98 -20.64
CA GLU A 160 18.68 9.02 -19.98
C GLU A 160 19.97 8.43 -19.37
N LEU A 161 19.90 7.20 -18.88
CA LEU A 161 21.07 6.47 -18.38
C LEU A 161 22.00 5.96 -19.49
N GLY A 162 21.62 6.09 -20.78
CA GLY A 162 22.44 5.74 -21.94
C GLY A 162 22.15 4.40 -22.59
N TYR A 163 21.12 3.68 -22.18
CA TYR A 163 20.68 2.42 -22.80
C TYR A 163 19.89 2.71 -24.10
N ASN A 164 19.88 1.74 -25.03
CA ASN A 164 18.96 1.75 -26.16
C ASN A 164 17.65 1.07 -25.73
N VAL A 165 16.51 1.70 -26.02
CA VAL A 165 15.21 1.21 -25.56
C VAL A 165 14.30 0.95 -26.76
N LYS A 166 13.66 -0.23 -26.76
CA LYS A 166 12.53 -0.53 -27.65
C LYS A 166 11.25 -0.57 -26.83
N ALA A 167 10.34 0.37 -27.07
CA ALA A 167 9.10 0.52 -26.34
C ALA A 167 7.92 -0.02 -27.13
N PHE A 168 7.12 -0.90 -26.55
CA PHE A 168 5.99 -1.56 -27.20
C PHE A 168 4.67 -1.17 -26.52
N CYS A 169 3.67 -0.85 -27.34
CA CYS A 169 2.35 -0.50 -26.89
C CYS A 169 1.32 -1.07 -27.89
N PHE A 170 0.28 -1.72 -27.38
CA PHE A 170 -0.78 -2.25 -28.24
C PHE A 170 -1.76 -1.17 -28.70
N GLN A 171 -1.83 -0.06 -28.02
CA GLN A 171 -2.62 1.10 -28.38
C GLN A 171 -1.98 1.86 -29.56
N ASP A 172 -2.76 2.74 -30.19
CA ASP A 172 -2.29 3.64 -31.24
C ASP A 172 -1.41 4.78 -30.73
N SER A 173 -1.49 5.08 -29.43
CA SER A 173 -0.69 6.10 -28.75
C SER A 173 -0.23 5.64 -27.39
N PRO A 174 1.05 5.90 -27.03
CA PRO A 174 1.58 5.57 -25.69
C PRO A 174 0.83 6.31 -24.56
N ARG A 175 0.06 7.34 -24.86
CA ARG A 175 -0.74 8.08 -23.86
C ARG A 175 -2.08 7.42 -23.50
N ARG A 176 -2.47 6.36 -24.18
CA ARG A 176 -3.76 5.67 -23.97
C ARG A 176 -3.69 4.56 -22.94
N ALA A 177 -2.84 4.71 -21.95
CA ALA A 177 -2.75 3.77 -20.85
C ALA A 177 -3.79 4.08 -19.76
N HIS A 178 -4.18 3.05 -19.00
CA HIS A 178 -5.14 3.20 -17.90
C HIS A 178 -4.72 4.25 -16.84
N SER A 179 -3.42 4.49 -16.70
CA SER A 179 -2.89 5.53 -15.78
C SER A 179 -3.57 6.90 -15.95
N ILE A 180 -4.09 7.21 -17.15
CA ILE A 180 -4.81 8.47 -17.41
C ILE A 180 -6.10 8.61 -16.58
N ALA A 181 -6.71 7.50 -16.17
CA ALA A 181 -7.97 7.47 -15.45
C ALA A 181 -7.80 7.67 -13.93
N ALA A 182 -6.59 7.61 -13.41
CA ALA A 182 -6.33 7.82 -11.98
C ALA A 182 -6.49 9.29 -11.59
N GLN A 183 -7.32 9.59 -10.59
CA GLN A 183 -7.74 10.95 -10.25
C GLN A 183 -7.30 11.41 -8.86
N GLY A 184 -7.29 10.51 -7.87
CA GLY A 184 -7.20 10.83 -6.45
C GLY A 184 -5.89 11.47 -6.00
N GLY A 185 -4.78 10.96 -6.47
CA GLY A 185 -3.45 11.41 -6.08
C GLY A 185 -2.44 10.25 -5.97
N ILE A 186 -1.23 10.59 -5.61
CA ILE A 186 -0.12 9.68 -5.39
C ILE A 186 0.43 9.84 -3.97
N ASN A 187 0.61 8.75 -3.25
CA ASN A 187 1.12 8.74 -1.89
C ASN A 187 2.64 8.73 -1.85
N ALA A 188 3.23 9.60 -1.00
CA ALA A 188 4.65 9.59 -0.73
C ALA A 188 4.96 10.01 0.72
N ALA A 189 5.94 9.38 1.33
CA ALA A 189 6.30 9.59 2.73
C ALA A 189 7.22 10.81 2.89
N LYS A 190 6.76 12.02 2.51
CA LYS A 190 7.51 13.27 2.65
C LYS A 190 7.35 13.95 4.01
N ASN A 191 6.30 13.61 4.75
CA ASN A 191 6.00 14.17 6.09
C ASN A 191 6.06 15.71 6.16
N TYR A 192 5.56 16.41 5.17
CA TYR A 192 5.62 17.87 5.09
C TYR A 192 4.88 18.58 6.25
N GLN A 193 3.78 18.00 6.71
CA GLN A 193 2.97 18.57 7.79
C GLN A 193 3.42 18.14 9.18
N GLY A 194 4.43 17.27 9.29
CA GLY A 194 4.91 16.80 10.59
C GLY A 194 3.91 15.97 11.39
N ASP A 195 2.91 15.36 10.71
CA ASP A 195 1.82 14.59 11.32
C ASP A 195 2.20 13.13 11.63
N GLY A 196 3.50 12.84 11.63
CA GLY A 196 4.06 11.55 12.00
C GLY A 196 4.08 10.53 10.87
N ASP A 197 4.07 10.98 9.61
CA ASP A 197 4.29 10.09 8.48
C ASP A 197 5.76 9.64 8.37
N SER A 198 5.97 8.47 7.81
CA SER A 198 7.28 7.89 7.61
C SER A 198 7.26 6.81 6.53
N ILE A 199 8.45 6.44 6.05
CA ILE A 199 8.63 5.30 5.13
C ILE A 199 7.99 4.03 5.69
N TYR A 200 8.23 3.75 6.97
CA TYR A 200 7.66 2.56 7.64
C TYR A 200 6.14 2.61 7.75
N ARG A 201 5.57 3.79 7.98
CA ARG A 201 4.12 3.96 8.04
C ARG A 201 3.48 3.77 6.67
N LEU A 202 4.06 4.34 5.62
CA LEU A 202 3.60 4.12 4.25
C LEU A 202 3.71 2.63 3.85
N PHE A 203 4.82 1.99 4.19
CA PHE A 203 5.03 0.56 3.98
C PHE A 203 3.93 -0.28 4.68
N TYR A 204 3.71 -0.06 5.98
CA TYR A 204 2.72 -0.81 6.74
C TYR A 204 1.29 -0.61 6.21
N ASP A 205 0.90 0.64 5.96
CA ASP A 205 -0.43 0.96 5.45
C ASP A 205 -0.67 0.30 4.09
N THR A 206 0.36 0.24 3.23
CA THR A 206 0.28 -0.41 1.91
C THR A 206 0.16 -1.93 2.04
N VAL A 207 0.98 -2.57 2.88
CA VAL A 207 0.91 -4.02 3.11
C VAL A 207 -0.41 -4.41 3.75
N LYS A 208 -0.87 -3.64 4.74
CA LYS A 208 -2.16 -3.87 5.42
C LYS A 208 -3.34 -3.65 4.47
N GLY A 209 -3.31 -2.59 3.67
CA GLY A 209 -4.35 -2.31 2.66
C GLY A 209 -4.44 -3.40 1.59
N GLY A 210 -3.36 -4.10 1.30
CA GLY A 210 -3.28 -5.26 0.41
C GLY A 210 -3.53 -6.60 1.11
N ASP A 211 -4.17 -6.63 2.29
CA ASP A 211 -4.46 -7.85 3.07
C ASP A 211 -3.22 -8.72 3.32
N TYR A 212 -2.05 -8.12 3.48
CA TYR A 212 -0.75 -8.80 3.71
C TYR A 212 -0.34 -9.78 2.60
N ARG A 213 -0.81 -9.57 1.37
CA ARG A 213 -0.50 -10.42 0.20
C ARG A 213 0.67 -9.92 -0.64
N SER A 214 1.13 -8.70 -0.38
CA SER A 214 2.22 -8.08 -1.13
C SER A 214 3.58 -8.68 -0.75
N ARG A 215 4.54 -8.60 -1.68
CA ARG A 215 5.94 -8.85 -1.34
C ARG A 215 6.47 -7.66 -0.54
N GLU A 216 6.71 -7.88 0.73
CA GLU A 216 7.08 -6.82 1.69
C GLU A 216 8.33 -6.05 1.26
N GLU A 217 9.34 -6.74 0.74
CA GLU A 217 10.57 -6.11 0.28
C GLU A 217 10.32 -5.07 -0.82
N ASN A 218 9.43 -5.41 -1.78
CA ASN A 218 9.11 -4.50 -2.88
C ASN A 218 8.33 -3.29 -2.40
N VAL A 219 7.38 -3.49 -1.48
CA VAL A 219 6.59 -2.40 -0.89
C VAL A 219 7.48 -1.48 -0.04
N TYR A 220 8.40 -2.05 0.74
CA TYR A 220 9.37 -1.27 1.51
C TYR A 220 10.24 -0.40 0.60
N ARG A 221 10.76 -0.99 -0.48
CA ARG A 221 11.56 -0.22 -1.45
C ARG A 221 10.75 0.89 -2.12
N LEU A 222 9.49 0.62 -2.47
CA LEU A 222 8.61 1.64 -3.03
C LEU A 222 8.39 2.79 -2.04
N ALA A 223 8.14 2.49 -0.77
CA ALA A 223 7.98 3.49 0.27
C ALA A 223 9.26 4.32 0.47
N GLU A 224 10.43 3.68 0.43
CA GLU A 224 11.74 4.33 0.56
C GLU A 224 12.00 5.34 -0.56
N VAL A 225 11.64 5.02 -1.80
CA VAL A 225 11.89 5.90 -2.95
C VAL A 225 10.73 6.86 -3.23
N SER A 226 9.61 6.75 -2.52
CA SER A 226 8.38 7.49 -2.84
C SER A 226 8.56 9.01 -2.87
N ALA A 227 9.35 9.56 -1.95
CA ALA A 227 9.66 10.98 -1.90
C ALA A 227 10.41 11.45 -3.17
N ASN A 228 11.42 10.68 -3.61
CA ASN A 228 12.20 10.99 -4.80
C ASN A 228 11.36 10.89 -6.07
N ILE A 229 10.38 9.98 -6.11
CA ILE A 229 9.44 9.86 -7.24
C ILE A 229 8.62 11.15 -7.40
N ILE A 230 8.12 11.74 -6.31
CA ILE A 230 7.43 13.03 -6.37
C ILE A 230 8.35 14.12 -6.92
N ASP A 231 9.59 14.22 -6.45
CA ASP A 231 10.55 15.22 -6.92
C ASP A 231 10.86 15.03 -8.41
N GLN A 232 11.01 13.79 -8.87
CA GLN A 232 11.17 13.48 -10.30
C GLN A 232 9.95 13.91 -11.12
N CYS A 233 8.73 13.64 -10.64
CA CYS A 233 7.50 14.07 -11.33
C CYS A 233 7.41 15.59 -11.41
N VAL A 234 7.79 16.33 -10.37
CA VAL A 234 7.87 17.79 -10.38
C VAL A 234 8.87 18.27 -11.43
N ALA A 235 10.05 17.66 -11.48
CA ALA A 235 11.08 17.97 -12.47
C ALA A 235 10.64 17.67 -13.92
N GLN A 236 9.75 16.71 -14.12
CA GLN A 236 9.12 16.40 -15.39
C GLN A 236 7.99 17.37 -15.77
N GLY A 237 7.66 18.34 -14.91
CA GLY A 237 6.65 19.35 -15.17
C GLY A 237 5.23 18.97 -14.73
N VAL A 238 5.05 17.98 -13.87
CA VAL A 238 3.73 17.62 -13.34
C VAL A 238 3.21 18.75 -12.43
N PRO A 239 2.03 19.34 -12.74
CA PRO A 239 1.49 20.50 -12.02
C PRO A 239 0.75 20.05 -10.75
N PHE A 240 1.46 19.54 -9.78
CA PHE A 240 0.87 19.26 -8.47
C PHE A 240 0.31 20.53 -7.82
N ALA A 241 -0.76 20.36 -7.04
CA ALA A 241 -1.29 21.45 -6.23
C ALA A 241 -0.21 21.99 -5.28
N ARG A 242 -0.26 23.32 -5.06
CA ARG A 242 0.65 24.02 -4.17
C ARG A 242 -0.13 24.82 -3.15
N ASP A 243 0.45 24.98 -1.96
CA ASP A 243 -0.04 25.89 -0.92
C ASP A 243 0.28 27.34 -1.27
N TYR A 244 -0.15 28.26 -0.41
CA TYR A 244 0.10 29.69 -0.59
C TYR A 244 1.60 30.06 -0.50
N GLY A 245 2.41 29.24 0.15
CA GLY A 245 3.87 29.39 0.23
C GLY A 245 4.62 28.84 -0.98
N GLY A 246 3.91 28.24 -1.94
CA GLY A 246 4.49 27.63 -3.14
C GLY A 246 5.04 26.22 -2.95
N LEU A 247 4.91 25.64 -1.74
CA LEU A 247 5.26 24.25 -1.47
C LEU A 247 4.18 23.29 -2.05
N LEU A 248 4.57 22.05 -2.28
CA LEU A 248 3.61 21.04 -2.73
C LEU A 248 2.56 20.79 -1.64
N ASP A 249 1.30 20.95 -2.03
CA ASP A 249 0.18 20.63 -1.14
C ASP A 249 -0.05 19.12 -1.10
N ASN A 250 -0.40 18.61 0.09
CA ASN A 250 -0.74 17.23 0.30
C ASN A 250 -1.92 17.10 1.26
N ARG A 251 -2.65 16.01 1.13
CA ARG A 251 -3.85 15.76 1.92
C ARG A 251 -3.94 14.31 2.40
N SER A 252 -4.75 14.10 3.43
CA SER A 252 -5.24 12.78 3.79
C SER A 252 -6.28 12.33 2.77
N PHE A 253 -6.16 11.09 2.28
CA PHE A 253 -7.06 10.53 1.27
C PHE A 253 -7.17 9.01 1.41
N GLY A 254 -8.35 8.44 1.10
CA GLY A 254 -8.53 6.99 1.08
C GLY A 254 -8.47 6.31 2.46
N GLY A 255 -8.84 7.00 3.55
CA GLY A 255 -8.80 6.45 4.91
C GLY A 255 -7.44 6.49 5.58
N VAL A 256 -6.42 7.07 4.92
CA VAL A 256 -5.10 7.31 5.51
C VAL A 256 -5.19 8.47 6.50
N LEU A 257 -4.66 8.27 7.71
CA LEU A 257 -4.76 9.23 8.82
C LEU A 257 -3.72 10.35 8.76
N VAL A 258 -2.84 10.36 7.77
CA VAL A 258 -1.78 11.36 7.59
C VAL A 258 -1.86 11.99 6.22
N SER A 259 -1.34 13.18 6.10
CA SER A 259 -1.31 13.97 4.86
C SER A 259 -0.11 13.54 4.01
N ARG A 260 -0.31 12.59 3.11
CA ARG A 260 0.75 12.07 2.22
C ARG A 260 0.37 12.00 0.74
N THR A 261 -0.86 12.38 0.39
CA THR A 261 -1.35 12.29 -0.98
C THR A 261 -1.12 13.58 -1.73
N PHE A 262 -0.22 13.55 -2.69
CA PHE A 262 0.06 14.64 -3.63
C PHE A 262 -0.88 14.55 -4.82
N TYR A 263 -1.44 15.65 -5.31
CA TYR A 263 -2.53 15.62 -6.27
C TYR A 263 -2.50 16.80 -7.26
N ALA A 264 -3.15 16.61 -8.39
CA ALA A 264 -3.38 17.63 -9.42
C ALA A 264 -4.89 17.73 -9.71
N LYS A 265 -5.66 18.13 -8.70
CA LYS A 265 -7.11 18.48 -8.74
C LYS A 265 -7.96 17.65 -9.73
N GLY A 266 -8.09 16.33 -9.49
CA GLY A 266 -8.89 15.40 -10.30
C GLY A 266 -8.22 14.91 -11.59
N GLN A 267 -7.02 15.35 -11.91
CA GLN A 267 -6.28 14.96 -13.12
C GLN A 267 -4.92 14.33 -12.81
N THR A 268 -4.71 13.82 -11.60
CA THR A 268 -3.39 13.41 -11.16
C THR A 268 -2.75 12.36 -12.06
N GLY A 269 -3.47 11.31 -12.43
CA GLY A 269 -2.95 10.25 -13.31
C GLY A 269 -2.67 10.76 -14.72
N GLN A 270 -3.53 11.61 -15.26
CA GLN A 270 -3.33 12.23 -16.56
C GLN A 270 -2.06 13.08 -16.56
N GLN A 271 -1.87 13.93 -15.58
CA GLN A 271 -0.70 14.81 -15.50
C GLN A 271 0.60 14.04 -15.27
N LEU A 272 0.57 13.01 -14.42
CA LEU A 272 1.71 12.09 -14.23
C LEU A 272 2.08 11.38 -15.54
N LEU A 273 1.08 10.87 -16.28
CA LEU A 273 1.31 10.17 -17.53
C LEU A 273 1.86 11.13 -18.60
N LEU A 274 1.34 12.35 -18.69
CA LEU A 274 1.85 13.37 -19.61
C LEU A 274 3.29 13.80 -19.28
N GLY A 275 3.64 13.90 -17.99
CA GLY A 275 5.02 14.15 -17.55
C GLY A 275 5.98 13.05 -18.00
N ALA A 276 5.63 11.79 -17.71
CA ALA A 276 6.42 10.63 -18.14
C ALA A 276 6.51 10.53 -19.67
N TYR A 277 5.40 10.78 -20.37
CA TYR A 277 5.37 10.80 -21.84
C TYR A 277 6.24 11.90 -22.43
N SER A 278 6.23 13.11 -21.88
CA SER A 278 7.09 14.19 -22.32
C SER A 278 8.56 13.86 -22.17
N ALA A 279 8.95 13.25 -21.03
CA ALA A 279 10.31 12.78 -20.81
C ALA A 279 10.70 11.67 -21.81
N MET A 280 9.81 10.70 -22.04
CA MET A 280 10.02 9.63 -23.01
C MET A 280 10.13 10.19 -24.45
N ASN A 281 9.23 11.11 -24.84
CA ASN A 281 9.23 11.67 -26.18
C ASN A 281 10.50 12.46 -26.50
N ARG A 282 11.09 13.12 -25.50
CA ARG A 282 12.41 13.76 -25.63
C ARG A 282 13.49 12.76 -26.01
N GLN A 283 13.43 11.53 -25.46
CA GLN A 283 14.40 10.49 -25.78
C GLN A 283 14.09 9.81 -27.12
N ILE A 284 12.83 9.73 -27.54
CA ILE A 284 12.44 9.31 -28.90
C ILE A 284 13.05 10.28 -29.92
N ALA A 285 12.88 11.59 -29.71
CA ALA A 285 13.43 12.62 -30.58
C ALA A 285 14.97 12.57 -30.66
N ARG A 286 15.64 12.08 -29.64
CA ARG A 286 17.08 11.85 -29.62
C ARG A 286 17.53 10.52 -30.24
N GLY A 287 16.59 9.72 -30.75
CA GLY A 287 16.87 8.39 -31.30
C GLY A 287 17.31 7.33 -30.29
N LYS A 288 17.04 7.56 -28.97
CA LYS A 288 17.39 6.62 -27.89
C LYS A 288 16.27 5.64 -27.56
N ILE A 289 15.06 5.95 -27.99
CA ILE A 289 13.88 5.09 -27.84
C ILE A 289 13.28 4.85 -29.20
N GLU A 290 13.17 3.58 -29.60
CA GLU A 290 12.40 3.13 -30.76
C GLU A 290 10.98 2.78 -30.29
N MET A 291 9.98 3.46 -30.80
CA MET A 291 8.58 3.30 -30.38
C MET A 291 7.79 2.42 -31.36
N HIS A 292 7.24 1.31 -30.86
CA HIS A 292 6.38 0.38 -31.58
C HIS A 292 4.93 0.48 -31.10
N ASN A 293 4.12 1.34 -31.75
CA ASN A 293 2.70 1.44 -31.50
C ASN A 293 1.94 0.30 -32.22
N ARG A 294 0.76 -0.07 -31.70
CA ARG A 294 -0.09 -1.12 -32.25
C ARG A 294 0.64 -2.48 -32.41
N HIS A 295 1.48 -2.77 -31.43
CA HIS A 295 2.16 -4.07 -31.30
C HIS A 295 1.73 -4.76 -30.02
N GLU A 296 1.10 -5.91 -30.16
CA GLU A 296 0.70 -6.75 -29.05
C GLU A 296 1.80 -7.75 -28.75
N MET A 297 2.27 -7.78 -27.50
CA MET A 297 3.21 -8.81 -27.07
C MET A 297 2.47 -10.14 -26.90
N LEU A 298 2.96 -11.18 -27.57
CA LEU A 298 2.39 -12.54 -27.50
C LEU A 298 3.16 -13.41 -26.50
N ASP A 299 4.50 -13.28 -26.49
CA ASP A 299 5.34 -14.16 -25.66
C ASP A 299 6.69 -13.51 -25.34
N VAL A 300 7.33 -14.02 -24.28
CA VAL A 300 8.69 -13.66 -23.88
C VAL A 300 9.65 -14.78 -24.29
N VAL A 301 10.64 -14.44 -25.10
CA VAL A 301 11.64 -15.40 -25.55
C VAL A 301 12.66 -15.65 -24.45
N LEU A 302 12.75 -16.90 -24.00
CA LEU A 302 13.73 -17.35 -23.02
C LEU A 302 14.86 -18.12 -23.74
N VAL A 303 16.11 -17.74 -23.45
CA VAL A 303 17.32 -18.44 -23.87
C VAL A 303 18.14 -18.71 -22.60
N ASP A 304 18.41 -19.97 -22.32
CA ASP A 304 19.10 -20.40 -21.09
C ASP A 304 18.48 -19.82 -19.81
N GLY A 305 17.15 -19.82 -19.74
CA GLY A 305 16.38 -19.29 -18.60
C GLY A 305 16.41 -17.77 -18.45
N LYS A 306 16.95 -17.02 -19.42
CA LYS A 306 17.02 -15.56 -19.42
C LYS A 306 16.09 -14.96 -20.48
N ALA A 307 15.35 -13.93 -20.14
CA ALA A 307 14.54 -13.19 -21.10
C ALA A 307 15.43 -12.45 -22.10
N ARG A 308 15.41 -12.85 -23.35
CA ARG A 308 16.28 -12.34 -24.42
C ARG A 308 15.52 -11.64 -25.54
N GLY A 309 14.23 -11.50 -25.42
CA GLY A 309 13.41 -10.81 -26.40
C GLY A 309 11.95 -11.09 -26.21
N ILE A 310 11.15 -10.63 -27.16
CA ILE A 310 9.70 -10.84 -27.22
C ILE A 310 9.27 -11.22 -28.63
N ILE A 311 8.11 -11.87 -28.72
CA ILE A 311 7.36 -12.06 -29.96
C ILE A 311 6.17 -11.11 -29.92
N THR A 312 5.96 -10.36 -30.99
CA THR A 312 4.84 -9.43 -31.11
C THR A 312 4.00 -9.73 -32.35
N ARG A 313 2.74 -9.31 -32.28
CA ARG A 313 1.85 -9.21 -33.43
C ARG A 313 1.66 -7.72 -33.77
N ASN A 314 2.00 -7.33 -34.98
CA ASN A 314 1.67 -6.02 -35.48
C ASN A 314 0.17 -5.96 -35.80
N LEU A 315 -0.57 -5.12 -35.09
CA LEU A 315 -2.04 -5.05 -35.18
C LEU A 315 -2.55 -4.34 -36.44
N VAL A 316 -1.65 -3.73 -37.22
CA VAL A 316 -2.02 -3.07 -38.48
C VAL A 316 -2.05 -4.08 -39.63
N ASN A 317 -1.06 -4.96 -39.70
CA ASN A 317 -0.87 -5.87 -40.84
C ASN A 317 -0.92 -7.37 -40.46
N GLY A 318 -1.09 -7.68 -39.18
CA GLY A 318 -1.18 -9.06 -38.68
C GLY A 318 0.15 -9.81 -38.60
N LYS A 319 1.27 -9.24 -39.01
CA LYS A 319 2.58 -9.91 -39.01
C LYS A 319 3.06 -10.25 -37.62
N ILE A 320 3.67 -11.43 -37.50
CA ILE A 320 4.39 -11.85 -36.30
C ILE A 320 5.85 -11.40 -36.44
N GLU A 321 6.32 -10.65 -35.45
CA GLU A 321 7.66 -10.07 -35.44
C GLU A 321 8.45 -10.55 -34.22
N ARG A 322 9.76 -10.62 -34.34
CA ARG A 322 10.69 -11.02 -33.27
C ARG A 322 11.59 -9.85 -32.91
N HIS A 323 11.68 -9.55 -31.63
CA HIS A 323 12.54 -8.48 -31.15
C HIS A 323 13.48 -9.01 -30.10
N SER A 324 14.78 -8.86 -30.33
CA SER A 324 15.83 -9.29 -29.38
C SER A 324 16.23 -8.14 -28.47
N ALA A 325 16.63 -8.48 -27.23
CA ALA A 325 17.18 -7.52 -26.26
C ALA A 325 18.02 -8.25 -25.20
N HIS A 326 18.79 -7.49 -24.46
CA HIS A 326 19.58 -7.96 -23.32
C HIS A 326 18.73 -8.12 -22.07
N ALA A 327 17.65 -7.31 -21.96
CA ALA A 327 16.68 -7.37 -20.86
C ALA A 327 15.27 -7.00 -21.35
N VAL A 328 14.25 -7.54 -20.67
CA VAL A 328 12.85 -7.26 -20.93
C VAL A 328 12.19 -6.76 -19.66
N VAL A 329 11.52 -5.61 -19.74
CA VAL A 329 10.73 -5.00 -18.67
C VAL A 329 9.26 -5.15 -19.04
N LEU A 330 8.49 -5.85 -18.22
CA LEU A 330 7.05 -5.98 -18.37
C LEU A 330 6.36 -4.90 -17.52
N ALA A 331 5.73 -3.92 -18.16
CA ALA A 331 5.00 -2.83 -17.56
C ALA A 331 3.55 -2.79 -18.09
N THR A 332 2.93 -3.97 -18.17
CA THR A 332 1.66 -4.23 -18.87
C THR A 332 0.42 -3.82 -18.08
N GLY A 333 0.59 -3.27 -16.87
CA GLY A 333 -0.52 -2.85 -16.01
C GLY A 333 -1.17 -4.02 -15.28
N GLY A 334 -2.44 -3.86 -14.91
CA GLY A 334 -3.19 -4.85 -14.17
C GLY A 334 -3.82 -5.95 -15.04
N TYR A 335 -4.40 -6.97 -14.40
CA TYR A 335 -4.97 -8.16 -15.03
C TYR A 335 -6.50 -8.26 -14.85
N GLY A 336 -7.18 -7.14 -14.60
CA GLY A 336 -8.61 -7.14 -14.34
C GLY A 336 -9.44 -7.83 -15.41
N ASN A 337 -9.08 -7.65 -16.69
CA ASN A 337 -9.78 -8.27 -17.83
C ASN A 337 -9.62 -9.79 -17.94
N VAL A 338 -8.69 -10.40 -17.20
CA VAL A 338 -8.51 -11.85 -17.14
C VAL A 338 -9.59 -12.51 -16.27
N PHE A 339 -10.17 -11.78 -15.32
CA PHE A 339 -11.13 -12.28 -14.35
C PHE A 339 -12.57 -12.03 -14.83
N TYR A 340 -13.47 -12.98 -14.59
CA TYR A 340 -14.87 -12.90 -14.98
C TYR A 340 -15.58 -11.65 -14.40
N LEU A 341 -15.36 -11.37 -13.12
CA LEU A 341 -15.87 -10.15 -12.48
C LEU A 341 -14.69 -9.39 -11.88
N SER A 342 -14.39 -8.24 -12.43
CA SER A 342 -13.41 -7.30 -11.88
C SER A 342 -14.07 -5.95 -11.65
N THR A 343 -13.86 -5.39 -10.46
CA THR A 343 -14.25 -4.02 -10.12
C THR A 343 -13.16 -3.01 -10.47
N ASN A 344 -11.98 -3.50 -10.90
CA ASN A 344 -10.89 -2.64 -11.32
C ASN A 344 -11.11 -2.19 -12.76
N ALA A 345 -10.98 -0.92 -13.00
CA ALA A 345 -10.89 -0.37 -14.34
C ALA A 345 -9.54 -0.77 -14.98
N MET A 346 -9.55 -1.00 -16.29
CA MET A 346 -8.39 -1.46 -17.05
C MET A 346 -8.20 -0.59 -18.28
#